data_94e094feb746f9f58403bf5a3801edca
#
_entry.id   94e094feb746f9f58403bf5a3801edca
#
_cell.length_a   1.000
_cell.length_b   1.000
_cell.length_c   1.000
_cell.angle_alpha   90.00
_cell.angle_beta   90.00
_cell.angle_gamma   90.00
#
_symmetry.space_group_name_H-M   'P 1'
#
loop_
_entity.id
_entity.type
_entity.pdbx_description
1 polymer ?
#
loop_
_entity_poly.entity_id
_entity_poly.type
_entity_poly.pdbx_seq_one_letter_code
_entity_poly.pdbx_strand_id
1 'polypeptide(L)'
;MKRHRSLHPLSEHHHHALVQTLSIRRAEEAPEPERSAALETAGHTLLQHWKMTGRKHFQEEEEILLPAYSWHTQLNEDSTVMQMLMQHAQIRARMEQLETLLSSKQPAGAEVIALGKLLHEHVRLEEDKLFPRIEAVLSEEELLALGQRFTRLYKEQEEQ
;
A
#
# COMPACT_ATOMS: atom_id res chain seq x y z
N MET A 1 13.36 7.16 -14.39
CA MET A 1 13.83 5.81 -14.73
C MET A 1 12.61 4.91 -14.88
N LYS A 2 12.60 3.97 -15.82
CA LYS A 2 11.45 3.08 -15.99
C LYS A 2 11.53 1.94 -14.98
N ARG A 3 10.44 1.66 -14.23
CA ARG A 3 10.35 0.56 -13.25
C ARG A 3 10.69 -0.78 -13.90
N HIS A 4 11.49 -1.61 -13.21
CA HIS A 4 11.79 -2.96 -13.67
C HIS A 4 10.51 -3.80 -13.72
N ARG A 5 10.37 -4.63 -14.78
CA ARG A 5 9.16 -5.45 -15.02
C ARG A 5 8.75 -6.34 -13.85
N SER A 6 9.71 -6.83 -13.06
CA SER A 6 9.43 -7.68 -11.90
C SER A 6 8.73 -6.94 -10.75
N LEU A 7 8.86 -5.62 -10.67
CA LEU A 7 8.19 -4.78 -9.68
C LEU A 7 6.90 -4.12 -10.21
N HIS A 8 6.55 -4.33 -11.49
CA HIS A 8 5.31 -3.79 -12.07
C HIS A 8 4.07 -4.21 -11.28
N PRO A 9 3.90 -5.46 -10.79
CA PRO A 9 2.72 -5.83 -10.02
C PRO A 9 2.56 -4.98 -8.76
N LEU A 10 3.64 -4.69 -8.04
CA LEU A 10 3.61 -3.81 -6.87
C LEU A 10 3.23 -2.37 -7.24
N SER A 11 3.85 -1.83 -8.30
CA SER A 11 3.50 -0.48 -8.79
C SER A 11 2.08 -0.39 -9.34
N GLU A 12 1.51 -1.46 -9.87
CA GLU A 12 0.10 -1.52 -10.27
C GLU A 12 -0.84 -1.43 -9.06
N HIS A 13 -0.53 -2.15 -7.98
CA HIS A 13 -1.26 -2.02 -6.71
C HIS A 13 -1.18 -0.59 -6.16
N HIS A 14 -0.01 0.05 -6.26
CA HIS A 14 0.18 1.46 -5.89
C HIS A 14 -0.69 2.41 -6.74
N HIS A 15 -0.78 2.17 -8.04
CA HIS A 15 -1.67 2.95 -8.90
C HIS A 15 -3.12 2.88 -8.43
N HIS A 16 -3.61 1.68 -8.11
CA HIS A 16 -4.97 1.50 -7.57
C HIS A 16 -5.16 2.20 -6.22
N ALA A 17 -4.16 2.13 -5.34
CA ALA A 17 -4.19 2.85 -4.06
C ALA A 17 -4.23 4.38 -4.27
N LEU A 18 -3.45 4.93 -5.20
CA LEU A 18 -3.47 6.36 -5.52
C LEU A 18 -4.83 6.82 -6.10
N VAL A 19 -5.53 5.97 -6.85
CA VAL A 19 -6.90 6.26 -7.30
C VAL A 19 -7.83 6.40 -6.10
N GLN A 20 -7.70 5.54 -5.07
CA GLN A 20 -8.47 5.67 -3.83
C GLN A 20 -8.14 6.99 -3.10
N THR A 21 -6.87 7.34 -2.97
CA THR A 21 -6.48 8.59 -2.30
C THR A 21 -7.00 9.83 -3.03
N LEU A 22 -7.04 9.81 -4.35
CA LEU A 22 -7.62 10.88 -5.16
C LEU A 22 -9.13 11.01 -4.94
N SER A 23 -9.85 9.89 -4.87
CA SER A 23 -11.28 9.87 -4.58
C SER A 23 -11.60 10.45 -3.19
N ILE A 24 -10.79 10.12 -2.19
CA ILE A 24 -10.90 10.66 -0.83
C ILE A 24 -10.67 12.18 -0.84
N ARG A 25 -9.65 12.66 -1.53
CA ARG A 25 -9.37 14.10 -1.61
C ARG A 25 -10.51 14.87 -2.28
N ARG A 26 -11.08 14.33 -3.35
CA ARG A 26 -12.26 14.93 -4.01
C ARG A 26 -13.48 14.96 -3.09
N ALA A 27 -13.70 13.89 -2.31
CA ALA A 27 -14.76 13.85 -1.31
C ALA A 27 -14.54 14.89 -0.20
N GLU A 28 -13.30 15.07 0.27
CA GLU A 28 -12.94 16.10 1.27
C GLU A 28 -13.23 17.53 0.79
N GLU A 29 -13.07 17.80 -0.50
CA GLU A 29 -13.29 19.11 -1.12
C GLU A 29 -14.77 19.42 -1.41
N ALA A 30 -15.67 18.43 -1.33
CA ALA A 30 -17.10 18.61 -1.58
C ALA A 30 -17.78 19.40 -0.45
N PRO A 31 -18.87 20.14 -0.73
CA PRO A 31 -19.68 20.80 0.31
C PRO A 31 -20.50 19.77 1.08
N GLU A 32 -20.95 20.13 2.30
CA GLU A 32 -21.95 19.34 3.02
C GLU A 32 -23.36 19.52 2.40
N PRO A 33 -24.22 18.48 2.40
CA PRO A 33 -24.04 17.14 3.03
C PRO A 33 -23.31 16.12 2.13
N GLU A 34 -23.02 16.46 0.89
CA GLU A 34 -22.38 15.58 -0.12
C GLU A 34 -21.02 15.06 0.36
N ARG A 35 -20.26 15.91 1.07
CA ARG A 35 -18.96 15.56 1.63
C ARG A 35 -19.03 14.36 2.57
N SER A 36 -19.93 14.39 3.55
CA SER A 36 -20.09 13.29 4.50
C SER A 36 -20.46 11.98 3.82
N ALA A 37 -21.40 12.01 2.88
CA ALA A 37 -21.82 10.84 2.11
C ALA A 37 -20.70 10.31 1.21
N ALA A 38 -19.96 11.19 0.54
CA ALA A 38 -18.84 10.81 -0.33
C ALA A 38 -17.67 10.20 0.47
N LEU A 39 -17.35 10.74 1.65
CA LEU A 39 -16.32 10.19 2.53
C LEU A 39 -16.72 8.82 3.08
N GLU A 40 -17.97 8.60 3.45
CA GLU A 40 -18.45 7.28 3.88
C GLU A 40 -18.32 6.25 2.75
N THR A 41 -18.77 6.60 1.54
CA THR A 41 -18.62 5.75 0.36
C THR A 41 -17.15 5.44 0.07
N ALA A 42 -16.27 6.44 0.10
CA ALA A 42 -14.83 6.26 -0.08
C ALA A 42 -14.23 5.36 0.99
N GLY A 43 -14.68 5.46 2.24
CA GLY A 43 -14.26 4.60 3.35
C GLY A 43 -14.60 3.13 3.12
N HIS A 44 -15.82 2.83 2.70
CA HIS A 44 -16.22 1.47 2.35
C HIS A 44 -15.41 0.90 1.18
N THR A 45 -15.20 1.70 0.14
CA THR A 45 -14.40 1.30 -1.03
C THR A 45 -12.95 1.04 -0.65
N LEU A 46 -12.36 1.91 0.16
CA LEU A 46 -11.00 1.77 0.66
C LEU A 46 -10.83 0.49 1.50
N LEU A 47 -11.77 0.24 2.43
CA LEU A 47 -11.74 -0.97 3.27
C LEU A 47 -11.87 -2.26 2.44
N GLN A 48 -12.73 -2.26 1.43
CA GLN A 48 -12.85 -3.38 0.50
C GLN A 48 -11.55 -3.61 -0.27
N HIS A 49 -10.96 -2.56 -0.84
CA HIS A 49 -9.68 -2.64 -1.53
C HIS A 49 -8.56 -3.17 -0.61
N TRP A 50 -8.51 -2.71 0.64
CA TRP A 50 -7.57 -3.19 1.64
C TRP A 50 -7.71 -4.70 1.89
N LYS A 51 -8.92 -5.20 2.06
CA LYS A 51 -9.19 -6.62 2.29
C LYS A 51 -8.84 -7.51 1.10
N MET A 52 -9.09 -7.02 -0.11
CA MET A 52 -8.86 -7.78 -1.36
C MET A 52 -7.40 -7.74 -1.83
N THR A 53 -6.73 -6.62 -1.66
CA THR A 53 -5.42 -6.38 -2.28
C THR A 53 -4.38 -5.84 -1.31
N GLY A 54 -4.72 -4.85 -0.48
CA GLY A 54 -3.75 -4.11 0.32
C GLY A 54 -2.98 -4.97 1.33
N ARG A 55 -3.66 -5.87 2.03
CA ARG A 55 -3.01 -6.79 3.00
C ARG A 55 -1.97 -7.68 2.31
N LYS A 56 -2.32 -8.20 1.16
CA LYS A 56 -1.46 -9.07 0.36
C LYS A 56 -0.26 -8.30 -0.20
N HIS A 57 -0.49 -7.08 -0.66
CA HIS A 57 0.57 -6.21 -1.15
C HIS A 57 1.63 -5.96 -0.06
N PHE A 58 1.23 -5.63 1.16
CA PHE A 58 2.16 -5.48 2.28
C PHE A 58 2.89 -6.79 2.62
N GLN A 59 2.20 -7.93 2.53
CA GLN A 59 2.81 -9.25 2.70
C GLN A 59 3.88 -9.52 1.64
N GLU A 60 3.62 -9.20 0.37
CA GLU A 60 4.59 -9.33 -0.72
C GLU A 60 5.86 -8.52 -0.46
N GLU A 61 5.71 -7.31 0.04
CA GLU A 61 6.84 -6.44 0.37
C GLU A 61 7.61 -6.93 1.58
N GLU A 62 6.94 -7.29 2.65
CA GLU A 62 7.57 -7.72 3.91
C GLU A 62 8.19 -9.12 3.81
N GLU A 63 7.57 -10.05 3.08
CA GLU A 63 7.99 -11.45 3.04
C GLU A 63 8.79 -11.85 1.80
N ILE A 64 8.77 -11.03 0.73
CA ILE A 64 9.47 -11.33 -0.52
C ILE A 64 10.47 -10.24 -0.87
N LEU A 65 10.02 -8.98 -0.96
CA LEU A 65 10.86 -7.87 -1.42
C LEU A 65 11.96 -7.52 -0.42
N LEU A 66 11.60 -7.24 0.83
CA LEU A 66 12.56 -6.87 1.87
C LEU A 66 13.56 -7.97 2.20
N PRO A 67 13.19 -9.26 2.31
CA PRO A 67 14.16 -10.33 2.47
C PRO A 67 15.21 -10.39 1.35
N ALA A 68 14.83 -10.20 0.09
CA ALA A 68 15.77 -10.13 -1.02
C ALA A 68 16.70 -8.91 -0.91
N TYR A 69 16.15 -7.75 -0.57
CA TYR A 69 16.92 -6.53 -0.37
C TYR A 69 17.90 -6.61 0.81
N SER A 70 17.55 -7.40 1.86
CA SER A 70 18.38 -7.58 3.06
C SER A 70 19.75 -8.22 2.81
N TRP A 71 19.94 -8.89 1.70
CA TRP A 71 21.25 -9.42 1.29
C TRP A 71 22.21 -8.33 0.83
N HIS A 72 21.71 -7.15 0.49
CA HIS A 72 22.49 -6.02 -0.06
C HIS A 72 22.59 -4.84 0.89
N THR A 73 21.77 -4.79 1.95
CA THR A 73 21.74 -3.68 2.92
C THR A 73 21.30 -4.15 4.29
N GLN A 74 21.70 -3.41 5.32
CA GLN A 74 21.17 -3.60 6.67
C GLN A 74 19.85 -2.83 6.79
N LEU A 75 18.73 -3.55 6.82
CA LEU A 75 17.40 -2.95 6.80
C LEU A 75 17.14 -1.98 7.96
N ASN A 76 17.69 -2.27 9.14
CA ASN A 76 17.56 -1.44 10.33
C ASN A 76 18.35 -0.11 10.25
N GLU A 77 19.29 0.00 9.32
CA GLU A 77 20.06 1.22 9.05
C GLU A 77 19.48 2.02 7.87
N ASP A 78 18.59 1.42 7.08
CA ASP A 78 17.88 2.12 6.01
C ASP A 78 16.63 2.84 6.55
N SER A 79 16.76 4.16 6.70
CA SER A 79 15.66 4.99 7.21
C SER A 79 14.40 4.94 6.35
N THR A 80 14.52 4.66 5.05
CA THR A 80 13.38 4.52 4.14
C THR A 80 12.62 3.22 4.41
N VAL A 81 13.35 2.11 4.62
CA VAL A 81 12.75 0.82 5.02
C VAL A 81 12.07 0.96 6.38
N MET A 82 12.73 1.58 7.35
CA MET A 82 12.15 1.76 8.68
C MET A 82 10.87 2.60 8.62
N GLN A 83 10.87 3.67 7.84
CA GLN A 83 9.68 4.50 7.64
C GLN A 83 8.56 3.73 6.96
N MET A 84 8.84 2.94 5.92
CA MET A 84 7.89 2.06 5.24
C MET A 84 7.22 1.10 6.23
N LEU A 85 8.00 0.37 7.03
CA LEU A 85 7.47 -0.59 8.01
C LEU A 85 6.63 0.09 9.10
N MET A 86 7.03 1.28 9.56
CA MET A 86 6.20 2.08 10.48
C MET A 86 4.87 2.48 9.85
N GLN A 87 4.88 2.90 8.58
CA GLN A 87 3.65 3.25 7.85
C GLN A 87 2.77 2.02 7.64
N HIS A 88 3.33 0.83 7.34
CA HIS A 88 2.59 -0.42 7.28
C HIS A 88 1.83 -0.70 8.59
N ALA A 89 2.50 -0.58 9.73
CA ALA A 89 1.85 -0.77 11.03
C ALA A 89 0.74 0.26 11.29
N GLN A 90 0.98 1.53 10.96
CA GLN A 90 0.00 2.60 11.12
C GLN A 90 -1.21 2.41 10.20
N ILE A 91 -0.99 2.03 8.93
CA ILE A 91 -2.07 1.78 7.97
C ILE A 91 -2.93 0.61 8.45
N ARG A 92 -2.32 -0.50 8.90
CA ARG A 92 -3.07 -1.64 9.46
C ARG A 92 -3.95 -1.24 10.62
N ALA A 93 -3.41 -0.52 11.61
CA ALA A 93 -4.16 -0.08 12.78
C ALA A 93 -5.33 0.86 12.41
N ARG A 94 -5.10 1.78 11.46
CA ARG A 94 -6.14 2.70 10.98
C ARG A 94 -7.21 2.00 10.14
N MET A 95 -6.86 0.96 9.38
CA MET A 95 -7.86 0.15 8.66
C MET A 95 -8.76 -0.63 9.61
N GLU A 96 -8.22 -1.14 10.71
CA GLU A 96 -9.02 -1.77 11.78
C GLU A 96 -9.96 -0.75 12.45
N GLN A 97 -9.47 0.45 12.71
CA GLN A 97 -10.29 1.54 13.25
C GLN A 97 -11.40 1.94 12.27
N LEU A 98 -11.08 2.07 10.99
CA LEU A 98 -12.06 2.37 9.94
C LEU A 98 -13.16 1.30 9.89
N GLU A 99 -12.78 0.02 9.91
CA GLU A 99 -13.72 -1.10 9.94
C GLU A 99 -14.66 -1.03 11.15
N THR A 100 -14.11 -0.71 12.32
CA THR A 100 -14.89 -0.54 13.55
C THR A 100 -15.89 0.61 13.44
N LEU A 101 -15.47 1.78 12.95
CA LEU A 101 -16.35 2.94 12.77
C LEU A 101 -17.48 2.66 11.79
N LEU A 102 -17.17 2.07 10.63
CA LEU A 102 -18.17 1.75 9.61
C LEU A 102 -19.15 0.67 10.09
N SER A 103 -18.68 -0.37 10.79
CA SER A 103 -19.54 -1.43 11.35
C SER A 103 -20.48 -0.89 12.42
N SER A 104 -20.02 0.06 13.22
CA SER A 104 -20.79 0.70 14.29
C SER A 104 -21.65 1.87 13.80
N LYS A 105 -21.64 2.15 12.49
CA LYS A 105 -22.33 3.30 11.87
C LYS A 105 -21.97 4.64 12.52
N GLN A 106 -20.70 4.78 12.89
CA GLN A 106 -20.15 6.02 13.44
C GLN A 106 -19.52 6.87 12.34
N PRO A 107 -19.43 8.20 12.52
CA PRO A 107 -18.77 9.07 11.56
C PRO A 107 -17.31 8.65 11.32
N ALA A 108 -16.98 8.32 10.08
CA ALA A 108 -15.64 7.82 9.70
C ALA A 108 -14.83 8.82 8.83
N GLY A 109 -15.42 9.98 8.50
CA GLY A 109 -14.82 10.93 7.55
C GLY A 109 -13.40 11.36 7.91
N ALA A 110 -13.14 11.69 9.17
CA ALA A 110 -11.82 12.09 9.63
C ALA A 110 -10.78 10.97 9.48
N GLU A 111 -11.16 9.73 9.78
CA GLU A 111 -10.28 8.56 9.63
C GLU A 111 -10.01 8.26 8.16
N VAL A 112 -11.01 8.36 7.29
CA VAL A 112 -10.86 8.20 5.84
C VAL A 112 -9.88 9.23 5.26
N ILE A 113 -10.00 10.50 5.66
CA ILE A 113 -9.08 11.57 5.23
C ILE A 113 -7.64 11.28 5.70
N ALA A 114 -7.46 10.90 6.97
CA ALA A 114 -6.16 10.57 7.53
C ALA A 114 -5.50 9.40 6.81
N LEU A 115 -6.26 8.33 6.53
CA LEU A 115 -5.81 7.18 5.74
C LEU A 115 -5.44 7.57 4.31
N GLY A 116 -6.24 8.40 3.66
CA GLY A 116 -5.95 8.88 2.30
C GLY A 116 -4.60 9.59 2.21
N LYS A 117 -4.29 10.46 3.17
CA LYS A 117 -3.00 11.17 3.26
C LYS A 117 -1.86 10.20 3.53
N LEU A 118 -2.00 9.32 4.51
CA LEU A 118 -0.97 8.35 4.88
C LEU A 118 -0.65 7.37 3.73
N LEU A 119 -1.67 6.85 3.05
CA LEU A 119 -1.49 5.98 1.88
C LEU A 119 -0.80 6.70 0.73
N HIS A 120 -1.15 7.95 0.46
CA HIS A 120 -0.47 8.73 -0.57
C HIS A 120 1.03 8.90 -0.26
N GLU A 121 1.36 9.29 0.97
CA GLU A 121 2.75 9.45 1.42
C GLU A 121 3.52 8.13 1.37
N HIS A 122 2.88 7.03 1.76
CA HIS A 122 3.45 5.69 1.73
C HIS A 122 3.81 5.25 0.30
N VAL A 123 2.87 5.34 -0.62
CA VAL A 123 3.12 4.98 -2.03
C VAL A 123 4.25 5.85 -2.62
N ARG A 124 4.30 7.15 -2.31
CA ARG A 124 5.38 8.03 -2.78
C ARG A 124 6.72 7.68 -2.17
N LEU A 125 6.75 7.28 -0.90
CA LEU A 125 7.99 6.82 -0.27
C LEU A 125 8.59 5.62 -1.01
N GLU A 126 7.77 4.66 -1.38
CA GLU A 126 8.20 3.45 -2.06
C GLU A 126 8.55 3.69 -3.53
N GLU A 127 7.66 4.32 -4.27
CA GLU A 127 7.88 4.57 -5.70
C GLU A 127 9.06 5.52 -5.98
N ASP A 128 9.22 6.56 -5.18
CA ASP A 128 10.20 7.60 -5.43
C ASP A 128 11.56 7.31 -4.76
N LYS A 129 11.59 6.49 -3.71
CA LYS A 129 12.82 6.25 -2.93
C LYS A 129 13.21 4.77 -2.80
N LEU A 130 12.30 3.92 -2.29
CA LEU A 130 12.66 2.54 -1.94
C LEU A 130 12.87 1.67 -3.18
N PHE A 131 11.91 1.61 -4.08
CA PHE A 131 12.00 0.77 -5.28
C PHE A 131 13.18 1.12 -6.17
N PRO A 132 13.50 2.42 -6.44
CA PRO A 132 14.72 2.76 -7.18
C PRO A 132 16.01 2.28 -6.52
N ARG A 133 16.09 2.30 -5.18
CA ARG A 133 17.25 1.77 -4.46
C ARG A 133 17.36 0.26 -4.58
N ILE A 134 16.26 -0.46 -4.46
CA ILE A 134 16.22 -1.91 -4.63
C ILE A 134 16.65 -2.29 -6.04
N GLU A 135 16.13 -1.63 -7.07
CA GLU A 135 16.50 -1.83 -8.46
C GLU A 135 17.97 -1.53 -8.75
N ALA A 136 18.59 -0.61 -8.00
CA ALA A 136 19.98 -0.24 -8.17
C ALA A 136 20.97 -1.26 -7.59
N VAL A 137 20.57 -2.07 -6.62
CA VAL A 137 21.48 -3.01 -5.92
C VAL A 137 21.22 -4.47 -6.25
N LEU A 138 20.00 -4.86 -6.62
CA LEU A 138 19.70 -6.22 -7.05
C LEU A 138 20.15 -6.43 -8.50
N SER A 139 20.75 -7.59 -8.78
CA SER A 139 21.08 -8.01 -10.15
C SER A 139 19.80 -8.30 -10.96
N GLU A 140 19.94 -8.35 -12.29
CA GLU A 140 18.84 -8.74 -13.19
C GLU A 140 18.27 -10.13 -12.84
N GLU A 141 19.15 -11.08 -12.47
CA GLU A 141 18.75 -12.43 -12.08
C GLU A 141 17.92 -12.42 -10.79
N GLU A 142 18.35 -11.66 -9.77
CA GLU A 142 17.62 -11.50 -8.52
C GLU A 142 16.26 -10.82 -8.72
N LEU A 143 16.19 -9.79 -9.55
CA LEU A 143 14.93 -9.12 -9.90
C LEU A 143 13.95 -10.06 -10.61
N LEU A 144 14.45 -10.89 -11.55
CA LEU A 144 13.62 -11.89 -12.22
C LEU A 144 13.11 -12.97 -11.24
N ALA A 145 13.95 -13.41 -10.33
CA ALA A 145 13.57 -14.36 -9.27
C ALA A 145 12.49 -13.78 -8.36
N LEU A 146 12.56 -12.50 -8.01
CA LEU A 146 11.50 -11.79 -7.27
C LEU A 146 10.16 -11.84 -8.02
N GLY A 147 10.15 -11.52 -9.30
CA GLY A 147 8.92 -11.55 -10.11
C GLY A 147 8.25 -12.92 -10.13
N GLN A 148 9.03 -14.01 -10.15
CA GLN A 148 8.52 -15.37 -10.06
C GLN A 148 7.93 -15.68 -8.68
N ARG A 149 8.52 -15.17 -7.59
CA ARG A 149 8.01 -15.38 -6.23
C ARG A 149 6.69 -14.65 -6.01
N PHE A 150 6.53 -13.43 -6.51
CA PHE A 150 5.25 -12.72 -6.48
C PHE A 150 4.16 -13.53 -7.19
N THR A 151 4.44 -14.08 -8.37
CA THR A 151 3.49 -14.91 -9.11
C THR A 151 3.07 -16.17 -8.36
N ARG A 152 3.98 -16.83 -7.63
CA ARG A 152 3.68 -18.03 -6.81
C ARG A 152 2.74 -17.68 -5.66
N LEU A 153 2.99 -16.60 -4.94
CA LEU A 153 2.14 -16.18 -3.84
C LEU A 153 0.70 -15.92 -4.30
N TYR A 154 0.51 -15.40 -5.52
CA TYR A 154 -0.82 -15.25 -6.11
C TYR A 154 -1.51 -16.59 -6.33
N LYS A 155 -0.84 -17.58 -6.89
CA LYS A 155 -1.42 -18.91 -7.18
C LYS A 155 -1.79 -19.69 -5.92
N GLU A 156 -0.92 -19.68 -4.90
CA GLU A 156 -1.16 -20.40 -3.64
C GLU A 156 -2.37 -19.88 -2.87
N GLN A 157 -2.77 -18.63 -3.08
CA GLN A 157 -3.93 -18.03 -2.43
C GLN A 157 -5.24 -18.21 -3.20
N GLU A 158 -5.18 -18.45 -4.53
CA GLU A 158 -6.37 -18.79 -5.33
C GLU A 158 -6.82 -20.24 -5.13
N GLU A 159 -5.92 -21.11 -4.62
CA GLU A 159 -6.20 -22.53 -4.36
C GLU A 159 -6.72 -22.82 -2.94
N GLN A 160 -6.83 -21.79 -2.05
CA GLN A 160 -7.37 -21.88 -0.69
C GLN A 160 -8.76 -21.26 -0.56
#